data_c5df55c74ea844272d4a4bc45125d7c2
#
_entry.id   c5df55c74ea844272d4a4bc45125d7c2
#
_cell.length_a   1.000
_cell.length_b   1.000
_cell.length_c   1.000
_cell.angle_alpha   90.00
_cell.angle_beta   90.00
_cell.angle_gamma   90.00
#
_symmetry.space_group_name_H-M   'P 1'
#
loop_
_entity.id
_entity.type
_entity.pdbx_description
1 polymer ?
#
loop_
_entity_poly.entity_id
_entity_poly.type
_entity_poly.pdbx_seq_one_letter_code
_entity_poly.pdbx_strand_id
1 'polypeptide(L)'
;MALKIYSCENSRGVRPIWTAEEMGLDYELIMMPFPPRIFMKEYLDTNMLGTVPFMVDGSVKMTESVAISQYLVEKYGPSDLQVTPDEDDYPNYLNWLFHSDATLTFPQTVVLRYKLQEPGVADAAVEGYSRWFVSRLKLLEKTLDNREYLCSNRFTLADICVSYAINLAEALGIEQAFKPNIKRWTDNLFSRPAFIKSKGFKYEPET
;
A
#
# COMPACT_ATOMS: atom_id res chain seq x y z
N MET A 1 15.39 -9.33 -18.47
CA MET A 1 15.81 -8.21 -17.57
C MET A 1 15.20 -8.51 -16.22
N ALA A 2 15.87 -8.19 -15.12
CA ALA A 2 15.34 -8.45 -13.78
C ALA A 2 14.16 -7.52 -13.45
N LEU A 3 13.20 -8.02 -12.65
CA LEU A 3 12.13 -7.22 -12.06
C LEU A 3 12.75 -6.13 -11.18
N LYS A 4 12.37 -4.87 -11.38
CA LYS A 4 12.83 -3.72 -10.59
C LYS A 4 11.66 -3.00 -9.95
N ILE A 5 11.80 -2.63 -8.67
CA ILE A 5 10.81 -1.84 -7.94
C ILE A 5 11.52 -0.60 -7.39
N TYR A 6 11.04 0.58 -7.77
CA TYR A 6 11.49 1.87 -7.24
C TYR A 6 10.53 2.30 -6.13
N SER A 7 11.07 2.70 -4.98
CA SER A 7 10.28 3.05 -3.81
C SER A 7 10.93 4.12 -2.95
N CYS A 8 10.17 4.66 -2.02
CA CYS A 8 10.64 5.47 -0.90
C CYS A 8 10.13 4.88 0.42
N GLU A 9 10.78 5.21 1.51
CA GLU A 9 10.35 4.77 2.84
C GLU A 9 8.89 5.13 3.10
N ASN A 10 8.15 4.22 3.69
CA ASN A 10 6.74 4.39 4.08
C ASN A 10 5.79 4.82 2.95
N SER A 11 6.25 4.78 1.69
CA SER A 11 5.42 5.09 0.53
C SER A 11 4.47 3.94 0.18
N ARG A 12 3.58 4.18 -0.80
CA ARG A 12 2.70 3.13 -1.38
C ARG A 12 3.49 1.96 -1.98
N GLY A 13 4.81 2.10 -2.16
CA GLY A 13 5.73 1.05 -2.58
C GLY A 13 5.81 -0.14 -1.62
N VAL A 14 5.40 0.03 -0.37
CA VAL A 14 5.28 -1.08 0.58
C VAL A 14 4.36 -2.19 0.04
N ARG A 15 3.27 -1.85 -0.67
CA ARG A 15 2.35 -2.85 -1.25
C ARG A 15 3.03 -3.83 -2.20
N PRO A 16 3.64 -3.39 -3.31
CA PRO A 16 4.30 -4.32 -4.24
C PRO A 16 5.55 -4.98 -3.64
N ILE A 17 6.28 -4.30 -2.76
CA ILE A 17 7.42 -4.90 -2.07
C ILE A 17 6.93 -6.04 -1.16
N TRP A 18 5.93 -5.80 -0.32
CA TRP A 18 5.36 -6.85 0.53
C TRP A 18 4.78 -8.01 -0.28
N THR A 19 4.09 -7.71 -1.39
CA THR A 19 3.60 -8.75 -2.31
C THR A 19 4.75 -9.60 -2.86
N ALA A 20 5.83 -8.98 -3.33
CA ALA A 20 7.00 -9.68 -3.84
C ALA A 20 7.67 -10.55 -2.77
N GLU A 21 7.78 -10.05 -1.54
CA GLU A 21 8.35 -10.79 -0.40
C GLU A 21 7.48 -11.99 0.02
N GLU A 22 6.15 -11.86 0.03
CA GLU A 22 5.24 -12.99 0.31
C GLU A 22 5.31 -14.07 -0.78
N MET A 23 5.58 -13.68 -2.01
CA MET A 23 5.73 -14.62 -3.13
C MET A 23 7.15 -15.17 -3.29
N GLY A 24 8.13 -14.67 -2.51
CA GLY A 24 9.53 -15.07 -2.62
C GLY A 24 10.15 -14.71 -3.98
N LEU A 25 9.74 -13.59 -4.59
CA LEU A 25 10.25 -13.18 -5.88
C LEU A 25 11.64 -12.57 -5.78
N ASP A 26 12.48 -12.86 -6.78
CA ASP A 26 13.74 -12.14 -6.98
C ASP A 26 13.49 -10.82 -7.69
N TYR A 27 13.88 -9.71 -7.08
CA TYR A 27 13.73 -8.37 -7.62
C TYR A 27 14.85 -7.44 -7.15
N GLU A 28 15.14 -6.44 -7.95
CA GLU A 28 16.02 -5.33 -7.60
C GLU A 28 15.18 -4.20 -6.99
N LEU A 29 15.48 -3.83 -5.74
CA LEU A 29 14.82 -2.72 -5.05
C LEU A 29 15.70 -1.47 -5.10
N ILE A 30 15.15 -0.38 -5.65
CA ILE A 30 15.79 0.92 -5.69
C ILE A 30 15.07 1.86 -4.71
N MET A 31 15.69 2.08 -3.56
CA MET A 31 15.18 3.03 -2.57
C MET A 31 15.65 4.44 -2.86
N MET A 32 14.74 5.41 -2.72
CA MET A 32 15.00 6.81 -3.05
C MET A 32 14.53 7.74 -1.92
N PRO A 33 15.05 8.98 -1.85
CA PRO A 33 14.54 9.99 -0.93
C PRO A 33 13.14 10.45 -1.35
N PHE A 34 12.29 10.81 -0.40
CA PHE A 34 10.93 11.27 -0.69
C PHE A 34 10.79 12.81 -0.56
N PRO A 35 10.19 13.48 -1.52
CA PRO A 35 9.69 12.99 -2.82
C PRO A 35 10.79 12.93 -3.88
N PRO A 36 10.91 11.82 -4.64
CA PRO A 36 12.04 11.60 -5.55
C PRO A 36 12.15 12.65 -6.66
N ARG A 37 11.03 13.14 -7.19
CA ARG A 37 11.03 14.21 -8.22
C ARG A 37 11.71 15.51 -7.79
N ILE A 38 11.92 15.72 -6.50
CA ILE A 38 12.59 16.91 -5.95
C ILE A 38 14.06 16.61 -5.68
N PHE A 39 14.36 15.46 -5.08
CA PHE A 39 15.69 15.13 -4.56
C PHE A 39 16.52 14.28 -5.53
N MET A 40 15.88 13.64 -6.55
CA MET A 40 16.52 12.83 -7.60
C MET A 40 15.89 13.18 -8.94
N LYS A 41 16.26 14.31 -9.51
CA LYS A 41 15.62 14.83 -10.74
C LYS A 41 15.82 13.91 -11.95
N GLU A 42 16.96 13.19 -12.01
CA GLU A 42 17.28 12.19 -13.01
C GLU A 42 16.28 11.01 -13.02
N TYR A 43 15.57 10.79 -11.92
CA TYR A 43 14.49 9.81 -11.86
C TYR A 43 13.34 10.12 -12.83
N LEU A 44 13.16 11.39 -13.22
CA LEU A 44 12.13 11.78 -14.19
C LEU A 44 12.39 11.19 -15.60
N ASP A 45 13.63 10.85 -15.92
CA ASP A 45 13.98 10.14 -17.17
C ASP A 45 13.52 8.68 -17.15
N THR A 46 13.43 8.09 -15.96
CA THR A 46 12.94 6.72 -15.74
C THR A 46 11.42 6.67 -15.62
N ASN A 47 10.85 7.57 -14.84
CA ASN A 47 9.40 7.74 -14.62
C ASN A 47 9.03 9.23 -14.69
N MET A 48 8.42 9.65 -15.80
CA MET A 48 8.04 11.04 -16.06
C MET A 48 7.09 11.65 -15.00
N LEU A 49 6.35 10.83 -14.25
CA LEU A 49 5.50 11.29 -13.15
C LEU A 49 6.30 11.59 -11.88
N GLY A 50 7.53 11.06 -11.76
CA GLY A 50 8.35 11.18 -10.56
C GLY A 50 7.69 10.66 -9.30
N THR A 51 6.77 9.70 -9.44
CA THR A 51 6.01 9.07 -8.33
C THR A 51 6.59 7.71 -7.97
N VAL A 52 6.26 7.22 -6.77
CA VAL A 52 6.55 5.85 -6.32
C VAL A 52 5.28 5.21 -5.76
N PRO A 53 5.16 3.86 -5.89
CA PRO A 53 6.10 2.96 -6.56
C PRO A 53 6.16 3.15 -8.07
N PHE A 54 7.24 2.68 -8.65
CA PHE A 54 7.36 2.44 -10.08
C PHE A 54 8.00 1.06 -10.29
N MET A 55 7.45 0.28 -11.20
CA MET A 55 7.94 -1.06 -11.50
C MET A 55 8.38 -1.15 -12.96
N VAL A 56 9.48 -1.85 -13.19
CA VAL A 56 9.96 -2.25 -14.51
C VAL A 56 10.15 -3.76 -14.55
N ASP A 57 9.50 -4.42 -15.51
CA ASP A 57 9.63 -5.85 -15.75
C ASP A 57 9.74 -6.12 -17.26
N GLY A 58 10.97 -6.24 -17.74
CA GLY A 58 11.24 -6.27 -19.17
C GLY A 58 10.84 -4.96 -19.85
N SER A 59 9.84 -5.02 -20.73
CA SER A 59 9.26 -3.83 -21.38
C SER A 59 8.06 -3.24 -20.63
N VAL A 60 7.55 -3.93 -19.62
CA VAL A 60 6.40 -3.48 -18.81
C VAL A 60 6.84 -2.41 -17.83
N LYS A 61 6.10 -1.31 -17.77
CA LYS A 61 6.31 -0.22 -16.81
C LYS A 61 4.98 0.14 -16.15
N MET A 62 4.95 0.23 -14.81
CA MET A 62 3.72 0.50 -14.06
C MET A 62 3.97 1.43 -12.89
N THR A 63 2.97 2.29 -12.56
CA THR A 63 3.04 3.29 -11.49
C THR A 63 2.07 3.05 -10.33
N GLU A 64 0.98 2.30 -10.58
CA GLU A 64 -0.08 2.12 -9.59
C GLU A 64 0.21 0.95 -8.66
N SER A 65 0.37 1.20 -7.35
CA SER A 65 0.81 0.20 -6.37
C SER A 65 -0.08 -1.03 -6.31
N VAL A 66 -1.40 -0.87 -6.38
CA VAL A 66 -2.35 -2.00 -6.38
C VAL A 66 -2.26 -2.80 -7.67
N ALA A 67 -2.19 -2.11 -8.81
CA ALA A 67 -2.06 -2.76 -10.11
C ALA A 67 -0.71 -3.50 -10.26
N ILE A 68 0.38 -2.93 -9.74
CA ILE A 68 1.69 -3.60 -9.69
C ILE A 68 1.57 -4.89 -8.86
N SER A 69 1.00 -4.81 -7.66
CA SER A 69 0.84 -5.98 -6.80
C SER A 69 -0.02 -7.06 -7.45
N GLN A 70 -1.13 -6.69 -8.10
CA GLN A 70 -1.97 -7.62 -8.85
C GLN A 70 -1.21 -8.25 -10.03
N TYR A 71 -0.48 -7.44 -10.80
CA TYR A 71 0.37 -7.93 -11.89
C TYR A 71 1.39 -8.96 -11.42
N LEU A 72 2.05 -8.72 -10.27
CA LEU A 72 3.01 -9.68 -9.71
C LEU A 72 2.35 -11.02 -9.39
N VAL A 73 1.20 -10.98 -8.73
CA VAL A 73 0.44 -12.19 -8.37
C VAL A 73 -0.01 -12.97 -9.61
N GLU A 74 -0.51 -12.28 -10.63
CA GLU A 74 -1.01 -12.92 -11.86
C GLU A 74 0.12 -13.45 -12.73
N LYS A 75 1.21 -12.68 -12.89
CA LYS A 75 2.31 -13.05 -13.78
C LYS A 75 3.21 -14.14 -13.21
N TYR A 76 3.50 -14.06 -11.92
CA TYR A 76 4.46 -14.94 -11.24
C TYR A 76 3.79 -16.02 -10.38
N GLY A 77 2.44 -16.09 -10.43
CA GLY A 77 1.67 -17.12 -9.75
C GLY A 77 1.81 -18.51 -10.36
N PRO A 78 1.04 -19.49 -9.86
CA PRO A 78 -0.12 -19.28 -8.96
C PRO A 78 0.29 -18.87 -7.54
N SER A 79 -0.58 -18.12 -6.86
CA SER A 79 -0.36 -17.65 -5.48
C SER A 79 -1.69 -17.59 -4.72
N ASP A 80 -1.67 -18.00 -3.46
CA ASP A 80 -2.83 -17.88 -2.54
C ASP A 80 -3.24 -16.42 -2.27
N LEU A 81 -2.38 -15.45 -2.62
CA LEU A 81 -2.71 -14.02 -2.57
C LEU A 81 -3.79 -13.61 -3.56
N GLN A 82 -3.99 -14.39 -4.62
CA GLN A 82 -5.02 -14.15 -5.62
C GLN A 82 -6.37 -14.74 -5.18
N VAL A 83 -7.46 -14.01 -5.47
CA VAL A 83 -8.81 -14.55 -5.53
C VAL A 83 -9.20 -14.56 -7.00
N THR A 84 -9.57 -15.73 -7.53
CA THR A 84 -9.84 -15.93 -8.96
C THR A 84 -11.33 -15.69 -9.30
N PRO A 85 -11.68 -15.40 -10.56
CA PRO A 85 -13.07 -15.09 -10.95
C PRO A 85 -14.10 -16.19 -10.68
N ASP A 86 -13.67 -17.43 -10.47
CA ASP A 86 -14.51 -18.58 -10.13
C ASP A 86 -14.73 -18.75 -8.61
N GLU A 87 -14.09 -17.94 -7.77
CA GLU A 87 -14.33 -17.92 -6.33
C GLU A 87 -15.49 -16.95 -5.97
N ASP A 88 -16.33 -17.35 -5.04
CA ASP A 88 -17.52 -16.57 -4.60
C ASP A 88 -17.15 -15.17 -4.09
N ASP A 89 -15.97 -15.03 -3.46
CA ASP A 89 -15.50 -13.76 -2.88
C ASP A 89 -14.78 -12.84 -3.90
N TYR A 90 -14.67 -13.24 -5.17
CA TYR A 90 -13.99 -12.44 -6.20
C TYR A 90 -14.52 -11.01 -6.34
N PRO A 91 -15.85 -10.75 -6.36
CA PRO A 91 -16.37 -9.39 -6.43
C PRO A 91 -15.95 -8.54 -5.22
N ASN A 92 -15.92 -9.14 -4.02
CA ASN A 92 -15.46 -8.47 -2.80
C ASN A 92 -13.97 -8.17 -2.86
N TYR A 93 -13.16 -9.12 -3.36
CA TYR A 93 -11.72 -8.95 -3.57
C TYR A 93 -11.43 -7.75 -4.48
N LEU A 94 -12.06 -7.68 -5.66
CA LEU A 94 -11.92 -6.53 -6.55
C LEU A 94 -12.32 -5.23 -5.86
N ASN A 95 -13.47 -5.24 -5.17
CA ASN A 95 -13.94 -4.06 -4.45
C ASN A 95 -12.93 -3.59 -3.40
N TRP A 96 -12.32 -4.48 -2.63
CA TRP A 96 -11.31 -4.13 -1.64
C TRP A 96 -10.02 -3.59 -2.26
N LEU A 97 -9.57 -4.13 -3.40
CA LEU A 97 -8.41 -3.61 -4.12
C LEU A 97 -8.60 -2.13 -4.48
N PHE A 98 -9.70 -1.78 -5.14
CA PHE A 98 -10.00 -0.39 -5.50
C PHE A 98 -10.33 0.49 -4.29
N HIS A 99 -11.06 -0.05 -3.31
CA HIS A 99 -11.37 0.65 -2.06
C HIS A 99 -10.11 1.05 -1.29
N SER A 100 -9.08 0.21 -1.32
CA SER A 100 -7.82 0.45 -0.62
C SER A 100 -7.14 1.74 -1.05
N ASP A 101 -7.21 2.08 -2.34
CA ASP A 101 -6.56 3.28 -2.85
C ASP A 101 -7.53 4.46 -2.97
N ALA A 102 -8.63 4.30 -3.70
CA ALA A 102 -9.56 5.40 -3.97
C ALA A 102 -10.28 5.89 -2.70
N THR A 103 -10.68 4.97 -1.81
CA THR A 103 -11.50 5.31 -0.64
C THR A 103 -10.70 5.52 0.63
N LEU A 104 -9.65 4.72 0.86
CA LEU A 104 -8.88 4.76 2.11
C LEU A 104 -7.57 5.53 1.98
N THR A 105 -6.77 5.32 0.92
CA THR A 105 -5.44 5.94 0.83
C THR A 105 -5.50 7.37 0.29
N PHE A 106 -6.36 7.65 -0.71
CA PHE A 106 -6.42 8.99 -1.31
C PHE A 106 -6.76 10.10 -0.30
N PRO A 107 -7.75 9.98 0.60
CA PRO A 107 -8.01 11.00 1.63
C PRO A 107 -6.78 11.30 2.48
N GLN A 108 -6.02 10.29 2.82
CA GLN A 108 -4.81 10.44 3.62
C GLN A 108 -3.67 11.15 2.89
N THR A 109 -3.66 11.12 1.55
CA THR A 109 -2.69 11.90 0.76
C THR A 109 -2.87 13.41 0.98
N VAL A 110 -4.11 13.86 1.12
CA VAL A 110 -4.43 15.27 1.45
C VAL A 110 -3.98 15.58 2.88
N VAL A 111 -4.26 14.68 3.83
CA VAL A 111 -3.81 14.84 5.22
C VAL A 111 -2.29 14.90 5.29
N LEU A 112 -1.58 13.98 4.63
CA LEU A 112 -0.12 13.95 4.58
C LEU A 112 0.45 15.26 4.07
N ARG A 113 -0.08 15.76 2.94
CA ARG A 113 0.40 17.00 2.34
C ARG A 113 0.31 18.17 3.30
N TYR A 114 -0.88 18.44 3.83
CA TYR A 114 -1.13 19.65 4.62
C TYR A 114 -0.77 19.53 6.11
N LYS A 115 -0.56 18.30 6.61
CA LYS A 115 -0.06 18.07 7.96
C LYS A 115 1.47 18.07 8.05
N LEU A 116 2.15 17.49 7.03
CA LEU A 116 3.60 17.24 7.09
C LEU A 116 4.42 18.08 6.11
N GLN A 117 3.92 18.36 4.90
CA GLN A 117 4.69 19.07 3.89
C GLN A 117 4.37 20.58 3.86
N GLU A 118 3.10 20.95 4.08
CA GLU A 118 2.62 22.33 4.05
C GLU A 118 1.75 22.62 5.30
N PRO A 119 2.32 22.51 6.52
CA PRO A 119 1.54 22.69 7.75
C PRO A 119 0.98 24.10 7.87
N GLY A 120 -0.27 24.21 8.36
CA GLY A 120 -0.97 25.47 8.54
C GLY A 120 -1.61 26.06 7.27
N VAL A 121 -1.36 25.49 6.09
CA VAL A 121 -1.91 25.99 4.81
C VAL A 121 -3.38 25.61 4.64
N ALA A 122 -3.80 24.45 5.12
CA ALA A 122 -5.15 23.94 4.93
C ALA A 122 -5.61 23.03 6.07
N ASP A 123 -5.57 23.51 7.31
CA ASP A 123 -5.93 22.71 8.50
C ASP A 123 -7.36 22.16 8.44
N ALA A 124 -8.31 22.93 7.91
CA ALA A 124 -9.68 22.46 7.71
C ALA A 124 -9.77 21.26 6.74
N ALA A 125 -8.87 21.18 5.74
CA ALA A 125 -8.77 20.01 4.87
C ALA A 125 -8.19 18.81 5.62
N VAL A 126 -7.17 19.00 6.45
CA VAL A 126 -6.61 17.95 7.31
C VAL A 126 -7.70 17.33 8.18
N GLU A 127 -8.47 18.14 8.88
CA GLU A 127 -9.58 17.65 9.71
C GLU A 127 -10.67 16.96 8.86
N GLY A 128 -11.10 17.60 7.77
CA GLY A 128 -12.16 17.09 6.91
C GLY A 128 -11.82 15.73 6.33
N TYR A 129 -10.63 15.55 5.77
CA TYR A 129 -10.18 14.31 5.18
C TYR A 129 -9.82 13.24 6.22
N SER A 130 -9.35 13.61 7.41
CA SER A 130 -9.19 12.67 8.53
C SER A 130 -10.56 12.11 8.96
N ARG A 131 -11.59 12.96 9.14
CA ARG A 131 -12.96 12.49 9.43
C ARG A 131 -13.52 11.63 8.29
N TRP A 132 -13.25 11.99 7.04
CA TRP A 132 -13.64 11.19 5.89
C TRP A 132 -13.07 9.79 5.99
N PHE A 133 -11.76 9.66 6.13
CA PHE A 133 -11.08 8.36 6.28
C PHE A 133 -11.68 7.53 7.42
N VAL A 134 -11.73 8.09 8.63
CA VAL A 134 -12.27 7.41 9.83
C VAL A 134 -13.70 6.90 9.60
N SER A 135 -14.54 7.68 8.92
CA SER A 135 -15.92 7.26 8.63
C SER A 135 -16.01 6.03 7.73
N ARG A 136 -15.00 5.76 6.88
CA ARG A 136 -14.94 4.61 5.97
C ARG A 136 -14.47 3.34 6.67
N LEU A 137 -13.79 3.45 7.78
CA LEU A 137 -13.36 2.30 8.59
C LEU A 137 -14.53 1.48 9.14
N LYS A 138 -15.75 2.01 9.15
CA LYS A 138 -16.96 1.27 9.58
C LYS A 138 -17.21 0.00 8.77
N LEU A 139 -16.97 0.06 7.45
CA LEU A 139 -17.11 -1.11 6.58
C LEU A 139 -16.05 -2.16 6.91
N LEU A 140 -14.80 -1.73 7.05
CA LEU A 140 -13.69 -2.60 7.39
C LEU A 140 -13.91 -3.29 8.74
N GLU A 141 -14.25 -2.53 9.79
CA GLU A 141 -14.54 -3.07 11.11
C GLU A 141 -15.65 -4.13 11.08
N LYS A 142 -16.76 -3.84 10.38
CA LYS A 142 -17.88 -4.76 10.24
C LYS A 142 -17.51 -6.02 9.46
N THR A 143 -16.71 -5.90 8.40
CA THR A 143 -16.26 -7.05 7.61
C THR A 143 -15.42 -8.00 8.46
N LEU A 144 -14.58 -7.46 9.34
CA LEU A 144 -13.69 -8.22 10.22
C LEU A 144 -14.35 -8.78 11.50
N ASP A 145 -15.65 -8.55 11.71
CA ASP A 145 -16.35 -8.96 12.94
C ASP A 145 -16.26 -10.48 13.17
N ASN A 146 -16.42 -11.28 12.12
CA ASN A 146 -16.34 -12.74 12.15
C ASN A 146 -15.34 -13.32 11.14
N ARG A 147 -14.38 -12.53 10.69
CA ARG A 147 -13.37 -12.93 9.70
C ARG A 147 -11.96 -12.60 10.18
N GLU A 148 -11.05 -13.49 9.86
CA GLU A 148 -9.62 -13.27 10.07
C GLU A 148 -9.01 -12.46 8.91
N TYR A 149 -9.53 -12.64 7.69
CA TYR A 149 -9.08 -11.98 6.45
C TYR A 149 -10.26 -11.39 5.68
N LEU A 150 -9.97 -10.47 4.77
CA LEU A 150 -11.00 -9.75 4.01
C LEU A 150 -11.75 -10.61 3.01
N CYS A 151 -11.06 -11.59 2.38
CA CYS A 151 -11.61 -12.41 1.32
C CYS A 151 -11.21 -13.89 1.48
N SER A 152 -12.07 -14.78 0.98
CA SER A 152 -11.82 -16.23 0.80
C SER A 152 -11.26 -16.96 2.02
N ASN A 153 -11.49 -16.44 3.22
CA ASN A 153 -11.00 -16.97 4.50
C ASN A 153 -9.49 -17.27 4.52
N ARG A 154 -8.71 -16.54 3.73
CA ARG A 154 -7.24 -16.61 3.68
C ARG A 154 -6.63 -15.24 3.49
N PHE A 155 -5.36 -15.12 3.81
CA PHE A 155 -4.58 -13.93 3.51
C PHE A 155 -4.45 -13.73 2.00
N THR A 156 -4.88 -12.54 1.51
CA THR A 156 -4.91 -12.21 0.09
C THR A 156 -4.31 -10.84 -0.18
N LEU A 157 -4.16 -10.49 -1.45
CA LEU A 157 -3.73 -9.16 -1.86
C LEU A 157 -4.66 -8.04 -1.35
N ALA A 158 -5.94 -8.33 -1.11
CA ALA A 158 -6.87 -7.38 -0.50
C ALA A 158 -6.40 -6.95 0.90
N ASP A 159 -5.89 -7.92 1.70
CA ASP A 159 -5.34 -7.64 3.03
C ASP A 159 -4.08 -6.78 2.95
N ILE A 160 -3.17 -7.07 2.04
CA ILE A 160 -1.95 -6.26 1.79
C ILE A 160 -2.34 -4.81 1.42
N CYS A 161 -3.23 -4.66 0.45
CA CYS A 161 -3.58 -3.36 -0.10
C CYS A 161 -4.34 -2.48 0.89
N VAL A 162 -5.28 -3.06 1.63
CA VAL A 162 -6.10 -2.32 2.61
C VAL A 162 -5.29 -1.99 3.87
N SER A 163 -4.50 -2.94 4.39
CA SER A 163 -3.72 -2.72 5.61
C SER A 163 -2.65 -1.64 5.44
N TYR A 164 -2.11 -1.44 4.23
CA TYR A 164 -1.24 -0.30 3.98
C TYR A 164 -1.92 1.04 4.31
N ALA A 165 -3.22 1.21 4.01
CA ALA A 165 -3.93 2.44 4.36
C ALA A 165 -4.06 2.62 5.88
N ILE A 166 -4.13 1.53 6.65
CA ILE A 166 -4.13 1.57 8.11
C ILE A 166 -2.73 1.93 8.63
N ASN A 167 -1.69 1.32 8.08
CA ASN A 167 -0.30 1.68 8.43
C ASN A 167 0.03 3.16 8.12
N LEU A 168 -0.49 3.72 7.02
CA LEU A 168 -0.33 5.14 6.72
C LEU A 168 -1.06 6.02 7.75
N ALA A 169 -2.25 5.60 8.19
CA ALA A 169 -3.03 6.32 9.19
C ALA A 169 -2.32 6.36 10.56
N GLU A 170 -1.63 5.29 10.96
CA GLU A 170 -0.76 5.27 12.14
C GLU A 170 0.36 6.31 12.01
N ALA A 171 1.06 6.34 10.87
CA ALA A 171 2.11 7.33 10.62
C ALA A 171 1.59 8.78 10.61
N LEU A 172 0.30 8.98 10.36
CA LEU A 172 -0.38 10.29 10.40
C LEU A 172 -0.99 10.63 11.77
N GLY A 173 -0.91 9.72 12.77
CA GLY A 173 -1.47 9.92 14.11
C GLY A 173 -3.00 9.84 14.15
N ILE A 174 -3.60 8.96 13.34
CA ILE A 174 -5.07 8.75 13.27
C ILE A 174 -5.48 7.40 13.89
N GLU A 175 -4.52 6.64 14.43
CA GLU A 175 -4.71 5.28 14.98
C GLU A 175 -5.71 5.18 16.14
N GLN A 176 -5.96 6.29 16.85
CA GLN A 176 -6.93 6.31 17.97
C GLN A 176 -8.36 6.01 17.52
N ALA A 177 -8.63 6.15 16.21
CA ALA A 177 -9.93 5.83 15.61
C ALA A 177 -10.09 4.33 15.30
N PHE A 178 -9.05 3.51 15.45
CA PHE A 178 -9.11 2.09 15.13
C PHE A 178 -9.88 1.33 16.17
N LYS A 179 -10.84 0.53 15.71
CA LYS A 179 -11.67 -0.34 16.52
C LYS A 179 -11.02 -1.70 16.70
N PRO A 180 -11.51 -2.52 17.64
CA PRO A 180 -10.87 -3.78 18.04
C PRO A 180 -10.60 -4.78 16.92
N ASN A 181 -11.52 -4.94 15.96
CA ASN A 181 -11.34 -5.90 14.88
C ASN A 181 -10.23 -5.43 13.89
N ILE A 182 -10.19 -4.13 13.59
CA ILE A 182 -9.12 -3.55 12.77
C ILE A 182 -7.78 -3.74 13.48
N LYS A 183 -7.67 -3.45 14.77
CA LYS A 183 -6.43 -3.65 15.53
C LYS A 183 -5.98 -5.11 15.53
N ARG A 184 -6.87 -6.04 15.89
CA ARG A 184 -6.57 -7.47 15.84
C ARG A 184 -6.06 -7.91 14.48
N TRP A 185 -6.72 -7.46 13.40
CA TRP A 185 -6.36 -7.80 12.03
C TRP A 185 -5.01 -7.22 11.63
N THR A 186 -4.75 -5.95 11.92
CA THR A 186 -3.45 -5.32 11.61
C THR A 186 -2.31 -5.89 12.44
N ASP A 187 -2.53 -6.19 13.72
CA ASP A 187 -1.51 -6.82 14.58
C ASP A 187 -1.07 -8.17 13.99
N ASN A 188 -2.03 -8.99 13.50
CA ASN A 188 -1.74 -10.24 12.82
C ASN A 188 -0.95 -10.01 11.52
N LEU A 189 -1.38 -9.08 10.67
CA LEU A 189 -0.75 -8.83 9.39
C LEU A 189 0.65 -8.22 9.53
N PHE A 190 0.82 -7.28 10.46
CA PHE A 190 2.09 -6.56 10.63
C PHE A 190 3.15 -7.37 11.37
N SER A 191 2.78 -8.49 11.98
CA SER A 191 3.71 -9.47 12.52
C SER A 191 4.34 -10.40 11.47
N ARG A 192 3.84 -10.39 10.22
CA ARG A 192 4.35 -11.24 9.13
C ARG A 192 5.79 -10.86 8.76
N PRO A 193 6.70 -11.83 8.60
CA PRO A 193 8.09 -11.56 8.24
C PRO A 193 8.25 -10.73 6.97
N ALA A 194 7.42 -10.98 5.94
CA ALA A 194 7.46 -10.25 4.68
C ALA A 194 7.03 -8.78 4.84
N PHE A 195 6.04 -8.48 5.72
CA PHE A 195 5.71 -7.09 6.05
C PHE A 195 6.86 -6.39 6.75
N ILE A 196 7.43 -7.01 7.80
CA ILE A 196 8.56 -6.45 8.56
C ILE A 196 9.72 -6.15 7.61
N LYS A 197 10.05 -7.08 6.71
CA LYS A 197 11.10 -6.89 5.71
C LYS A 197 10.77 -5.74 4.77
N SER A 198 9.53 -5.67 4.24
CA SER A 198 9.10 -4.60 3.32
C SER A 198 9.17 -3.20 3.94
N LYS A 199 9.00 -3.09 5.25
CA LYS A 199 9.11 -1.84 6.03
C LYS A 199 10.54 -1.52 6.46
N GLY A 200 11.41 -2.52 6.47
CA GLY A 200 12.80 -2.40 6.93
C GLY A 200 13.74 -1.72 5.92
N PHE A 201 13.36 -1.65 4.64
CA PHE A 201 14.20 -1.04 3.61
C PHE A 201 14.32 0.47 3.80
N LYS A 202 15.56 0.96 3.71
CA LYS A 202 15.91 2.36 3.90
C LYS A 202 16.60 2.93 2.68
N TYR A 203 16.45 4.24 2.50
CA TYR A 203 17.30 4.96 1.57
C TYR A 203 18.63 5.27 2.24
N GLU A 204 19.73 4.86 1.62
CA GLU A 204 21.09 5.17 2.04
C GLU A 204 21.70 6.08 0.97
N PRO A 205 22.00 7.37 1.28
CA PRO A 205 22.65 8.24 0.33
C PRO A 205 24.05 7.70 -0.01
N GLU A 206 24.41 7.77 -1.29
CA GLU A 206 25.79 7.49 -1.70
C GLU A 206 26.74 8.47 -1.01
N THR A 207 27.74 7.93 -0.29
CA THR A 207 28.75 8.70 0.46
C THR A 207 29.80 9.32 -0.48
#